data_274d023bc873b1d5a5fee0d77a7d7d15
#
_entry.id   274d023bc873b1d5a5fee0d77a7d7d15
#
_cell.length_a   1.000
_cell.length_b   1.000
_cell.length_c   1.000
_cell.angle_alpha   90.00
_cell.angle_beta   90.00
_cell.angle_gamma   90.00
#
_symmetry.space_group_name_H-M   'P 1'
#
loop_
_entity.id
_entity.type
_entity.pdbx_description
1 polymer ?
#
loop_
_entity_poly.entity_id
_entity_poly.type
_entity_poly.pdbx_seq_one_letter_code
_entity_poly.pdbx_strand_id
1 'polypeptide(L)'
;MATSRKLRAFKNWMKSQHVECSDALDVVVTTNSSAVSVRALCDLNVGDLVATIPKESCLTVKTSGARQMIEESELEGILALAVVIMYERSLGPLSPWFGYLQLIPYSEPIPLLWSLSQIDSLLAGTELHKIVKDDKALIYEDWKECIEPLLTSVSLQLKAEHFGVKEYLAAKSLIASRSFEIDDYHGCGMVPLADLFNHKTGAEDVHFTSSYAELNNAADNENYGNDKTHSGGECLQRSDLESSHSELDDDAHSDKHGNDDNEPTKVNSRDESISGSYSEFSSASEDDLTVLEMIMVKKVEAGAEVFNTYGSLGNAALLHRYGFAEPDNQYDIVNLDLELVLQWSSSRFSHRYSRRRLSLWRKLDYSGCVSQNSXXXXXSFDGEPQVELLILLYIILLPEEVFAEXXXXXXXTSGFENSEGFNLSKKDMFYFEKVLSRATXXXLTDGVCVALSGLADIRESLYGSNHLEDDIKTLXXCCLVKEPKIYYSLVLRISERRILEKLRCYASAGAIMQTKGGKTRKRXKFX
;
A
#
# COMPACT_ATOMS: atom_id res chain seq x y z
N MET A 1 26.63 -23.72 8.58
CA MET A 1 26.78 -24.89 7.69
C MET A 1 25.47 -25.30 7.01
N ALA A 2 24.36 -25.40 7.76
CA ALA A 2 23.05 -25.81 7.19
C ALA A 2 22.55 -24.87 6.08
N THR A 3 22.68 -23.54 6.25
CA THR A 3 22.25 -22.56 5.27
C THR A 3 23.07 -22.62 3.98
N SER A 4 24.40 -22.88 4.10
CA SER A 4 25.27 -23.03 2.93
C SER A 4 24.89 -24.27 2.11
N ARG A 5 24.52 -25.37 2.78
CA ARG A 5 24.04 -26.60 2.13
C ARG A 5 22.71 -26.34 1.42
N LYS A 6 21.79 -25.63 2.06
CA LYS A 6 20.49 -25.25 1.47
C LYS A 6 20.67 -24.37 0.24
N LEU A 7 21.61 -23.42 0.29
CA LEU A 7 21.91 -22.53 -0.83
C LEU A 7 22.48 -23.31 -2.01
N ARG A 8 23.38 -24.26 -1.76
CA ARG A 8 23.92 -25.14 -2.82
C ARG A 8 22.80 -25.96 -3.48
N ALA A 9 21.92 -26.53 -2.67
CA ALA A 9 20.76 -27.28 -3.17
C ALA A 9 19.87 -26.40 -4.04
N PHE A 10 19.65 -25.14 -3.62
CA PHE A 10 18.87 -24.16 -4.39
C PHE A 10 19.55 -23.84 -5.73
N LYS A 11 20.86 -23.63 -5.74
CA LYS A 11 21.59 -23.35 -6.98
C LYS A 11 21.49 -24.51 -7.98
N ASN A 12 21.58 -25.75 -7.47
CA ASN A 12 21.38 -26.95 -8.31
C ASN A 12 19.93 -27.03 -8.83
N TRP A 13 18.96 -26.70 -7.96
CA TRP A 13 17.55 -26.68 -8.34
C TRP A 13 17.30 -25.67 -9.46
N MET A 14 17.88 -24.46 -9.36
CA MET A 14 17.74 -23.43 -10.40
C MET A 14 18.19 -23.95 -11.77
N LYS A 15 19.34 -24.64 -11.81
CA LYS A 15 19.86 -25.23 -13.06
C LYS A 15 18.88 -26.24 -13.64
N SER A 16 18.29 -27.09 -12.80
CA SER A 16 17.32 -28.10 -13.23
C SER A 16 16.01 -27.47 -13.75
N GLN A 17 15.67 -26.29 -13.27
CA GLN A 17 14.43 -25.58 -13.63
C GLN A 17 14.65 -24.48 -14.68
N HIS A 18 15.84 -24.41 -15.27
CA HIS A 18 16.21 -23.42 -16.29
C HIS A 18 16.11 -21.98 -15.80
N VAL A 19 16.27 -21.75 -14.50
CA VAL A 19 16.40 -20.42 -13.92
C VAL A 19 17.86 -19.99 -14.13
N GLU A 20 18.06 -18.96 -14.92
CA GLU A 20 19.40 -18.47 -15.27
C GLU A 20 19.75 -17.28 -14.39
N CYS A 21 20.88 -17.39 -13.68
CA CYS A 21 21.48 -16.30 -12.92
C CYS A 21 22.84 -15.98 -13.55
N SER A 22 23.08 -14.71 -13.83
CA SER A 22 24.35 -14.25 -14.40
C SER A 22 25.53 -14.67 -13.55
N ASP A 23 26.64 -15.04 -14.21
CA ASP A 23 27.91 -15.32 -13.54
C ASP A 23 28.51 -14.07 -12.85
N ALA A 24 28.00 -12.88 -13.19
CA ALA A 24 28.41 -11.63 -12.56
C ALA A 24 27.78 -11.43 -11.18
N LEU A 25 26.79 -12.26 -10.81
CA LEU A 25 26.15 -12.22 -9.49
C LEU A 25 26.56 -13.42 -8.64
N ASP A 26 26.58 -13.24 -7.33
CA ASP A 26 26.67 -14.33 -6.37
C ASP A 26 25.58 -14.18 -5.31
N VAL A 27 24.91 -15.28 -5.02
CA VAL A 27 23.94 -15.38 -3.92
C VAL A 27 24.72 -15.88 -2.72
N VAL A 28 24.77 -15.08 -1.65
CA VAL A 28 25.63 -15.36 -0.49
C VAL A 28 24.80 -15.33 0.81
N VAL A 29 25.30 -16.05 1.80
CA VAL A 29 24.77 -16.02 3.17
C VAL A 29 25.60 -15.03 3.97
N THR A 30 24.94 -14.05 4.59
CA THR A 30 25.63 -13.08 5.45
C THR A 30 26.11 -13.78 6.73
N THR A 31 27.32 -13.42 7.16
CA THR A 31 28.05 -14.13 8.25
C THR A 31 27.37 -13.99 9.62
N ASN A 32 26.62 -12.93 9.85
CA ASN A 32 26.05 -12.63 11.18
C ASN A 32 24.56 -12.94 11.31
N SER A 33 23.92 -13.32 10.20
CA SER A 33 22.51 -13.73 10.18
C SER A 33 22.36 -14.78 9.08
N SER A 34 21.42 -15.68 9.21
CA SER A 34 21.16 -16.67 8.16
C SER A 34 20.55 -16.05 6.89
N ALA A 35 20.55 -14.74 6.80
CA ALA A 35 19.96 -13.99 5.69
C ALA A 35 20.77 -14.17 4.40
N VAL A 36 20.03 -14.24 3.29
CA VAL A 36 20.61 -14.37 1.95
C VAL A 36 20.59 -13.00 1.28
N SER A 37 21.66 -12.69 0.55
CA SER A 37 21.76 -11.46 -0.25
C SER A 37 22.38 -11.76 -1.60
N VAL A 38 22.24 -10.83 -2.54
CA VAL A 38 22.82 -10.93 -3.89
C VAL A 38 23.90 -9.86 -4.04
N ARG A 39 25.12 -10.28 -4.43
CA ARG A 39 26.26 -9.38 -4.58
C ARG A 39 26.82 -9.44 -6.00
N ALA A 40 27.34 -8.31 -6.45
CA ALA A 40 28.04 -8.21 -7.73
C ALA A 40 29.46 -8.78 -7.58
N LEU A 41 29.85 -9.69 -8.48
CA LEU A 41 31.22 -10.23 -8.54
C LEU A 41 32.14 -9.35 -9.40
N CYS A 42 31.55 -8.56 -10.29
CA CYS A 42 32.25 -7.59 -11.14
C CYS A 42 31.35 -6.38 -11.30
N ASP A 43 31.86 -5.31 -11.92
CA ASP A 43 31.06 -4.10 -12.20
C ASP A 43 29.89 -4.48 -13.11
N LEU A 44 28.67 -4.05 -12.69
CA LEU A 44 27.44 -4.24 -13.45
C LEU A 44 27.03 -2.90 -14.05
N ASN A 45 26.62 -2.91 -15.31
CA ASN A 45 26.23 -1.71 -16.07
C ASN A 45 24.74 -1.71 -16.34
N VAL A 46 24.19 -0.51 -16.54
CA VAL A 46 22.80 -0.31 -16.94
C VAL A 46 22.52 -1.13 -18.21
N GLY A 47 21.41 -1.88 -18.18
CA GLY A 47 21.01 -2.72 -19.30
C GLY A 47 21.48 -4.18 -19.23
N ASP A 48 22.39 -4.49 -18.30
CA ASP A 48 22.85 -5.88 -18.14
C ASP A 48 21.69 -6.76 -17.67
N LEU A 49 21.46 -7.87 -18.41
CA LEU A 49 20.51 -8.91 -18.03
C LEU A 49 21.15 -9.80 -16.98
N VAL A 50 20.61 -9.84 -15.77
CA VAL A 50 21.23 -10.56 -14.66
C VAL A 50 20.47 -11.82 -14.24
N ALA A 51 19.21 -11.95 -14.64
CA ALA A 51 18.45 -13.17 -14.35
C ALA A 51 17.34 -13.36 -15.40
N THR A 52 17.09 -14.62 -15.73
CA THR A 52 15.98 -15.04 -16.57
C THR A 52 15.26 -16.19 -15.86
N ILE A 53 13.98 -16.04 -15.60
CA ILE A 53 13.21 -16.96 -14.78
C ILE A 53 11.98 -17.41 -15.60
N PRO A 54 11.91 -18.69 -15.99
CA PRO A 54 10.71 -19.16 -16.68
C PRO A 54 9.47 -19.00 -15.77
N LYS A 55 8.37 -18.54 -16.34
CA LYS A 55 7.12 -18.41 -15.58
C LYS A 55 6.64 -19.76 -15.06
N GLU A 56 6.92 -20.84 -15.79
CA GLU A 56 6.60 -22.22 -15.38
C GLU A 56 7.41 -22.66 -14.14
N SER A 57 8.54 -22.03 -13.86
CA SER A 57 9.36 -22.29 -12.67
C SER A 57 8.90 -21.49 -11.46
N CYS A 58 8.00 -20.53 -11.64
CA CYS A 58 7.40 -19.77 -10.54
C CYS A 58 6.31 -20.59 -9.88
N LEU A 59 6.18 -20.44 -8.56
CA LEU A 59 5.15 -21.15 -7.79
C LEU A 59 3.89 -20.30 -7.76
N THR A 60 2.89 -20.71 -8.54
CA THR A 60 1.61 -20.02 -8.70
C THR A 60 0.47 -21.03 -8.62
N VAL A 61 -0.76 -20.53 -8.59
CA VAL A 61 -1.94 -21.40 -8.68
C VAL A 61 -1.91 -22.22 -10.00
N LYS A 62 -1.50 -21.61 -11.10
CA LYS A 62 -1.49 -22.25 -12.43
C LYS A 62 -0.43 -23.33 -12.58
N THR A 63 0.70 -23.23 -11.87
CA THR A 63 1.81 -24.17 -12.00
C THR A 63 1.81 -25.28 -10.94
N SER A 64 1.08 -25.08 -9.83
CA SER A 64 1.05 -26.02 -8.71
C SER A 64 0.23 -27.28 -9.01
N GLY A 65 0.59 -28.37 -8.35
CA GLY A 65 -0.22 -29.58 -8.33
C GLY A 65 -1.58 -29.43 -7.65
N ALA A 66 -1.78 -28.35 -6.89
CA ALA A 66 -3.06 -28.04 -6.24
C ALA A 66 -4.04 -27.29 -7.15
N ARG A 67 -3.64 -26.96 -8.38
CA ARG A 67 -4.42 -26.12 -9.31
C ARG A 67 -5.89 -26.54 -9.43
N GLN A 68 -6.12 -27.81 -9.73
CA GLN A 68 -7.50 -28.31 -9.97
C GLN A 68 -8.36 -28.14 -8.72
N MET A 69 -7.84 -28.52 -7.55
CA MET A 69 -8.55 -28.39 -6.28
C MET A 69 -8.91 -26.93 -5.99
N ILE A 70 -7.98 -26.02 -6.22
CA ILE A 70 -8.17 -24.58 -5.97
C ILE A 70 -9.25 -24.02 -6.92
N GLU A 71 -9.18 -24.38 -8.21
CA GLU A 71 -10.16 -23.90 -9.19
C GLU A 71 -11.57 -24.46 -8.90
N GLU A 72 -11.68 -25.73 -8.51
CA GLU A 72 -12.95 -26.36 -8.11
C GLU A 72 -13.54 -25.72 -6.85
N SER A 73 -12.68 -25.28 -5.94
CA SER A 73 -13.09 -24.63 -4.68
C SER A 73 -13.32 -23.12 -4.83
N GLU A 74 -13.06 -22.58 -6.01
CA GLU A 74 -13.23 -21.15 -6.33
C GLU A 74 -12.41 -20.24 -5.42
N LEU A 75 -11.25 -20.69 -4.96
CA LEU A 75 -10.33 -19.87 -4.17
C LEU A 75 -9.54 -18.94 -5.11
N GLU A 76 -9.34 -17.71 -4.67
CA GLU A 76 -8.64 -16.68 -5.44
C GLU A 76 -7.66 -15.91 -4.56
N GLY A 77 -6.76 -15.17 -5.21
CA GLY A 77 -5.87 -14.21 -4.58
C GLY A 77 -4.88 -14.83 -3.60
N ILE A 78 -4.65 -14.14 -2.51
CA ILE A 78 -3.68 -14.52 -1.47
C ILE A 78 -4.06 -15.86 -0.83
N LEU A 79 -5.34 -16.08 -0.61
CA LEU A 79 -5.84 -17.32 -0.01
C LEU A 79 -5.49 -18.53 -0.89
N ALA A 80 -5.70 -18.42 -2.19
CA ALA A 80 -5.36 -19.47 -3.15
C ALA A 80 -3.86 -19.75 -3.16
N LEU A 81 -3.04 -18.70 -3.18
CA LEU A 81 -1.57 -18.84 -3.17
C LEU A 81 -1.09 -19.44 -1.85
N ALA A 82 -1.73 -19.12 -0.73
CA ALA A 82 -1.41 -19.73 0.57
C ALA A 82 -1.64 -21.25 0.54
N VAL A 83 -2.76 -21.68 -0.07
CA VAL A 83 -3.04 -23.11 -0.24
C VAL A 83 -1.97 -23.78 -1.12
N VAL A 84 -1.53 -23.11 -2.18
CA VAL A 84 -0.43 -23.60 -3.05
C VAL A 84 0.84 -23.85 -2.21
N ILE A 85 1.23 -22.88 -1.38
CA ILE A 85 2.44 -23.01 -0.56
C ILE A 85 2.29 -24.16 0.44
N MET A 86 1.15 -24.23 1.13
CA MET A 86 0.89 -25.31 2.10
C MET A 86 0.92 -26.67 1.41
N TYR A 87 0.31 -26.79 0.24
CA TYR A 87 0.26 -28.04 -0.52
C TYR A 87 1.67 -28.49 -0.96
N GLU A 88 2.43 -27.60 -1.60
CA GLU A 88 3.76 -27.96 -2.10
C GLU A 88 4.69 -28.28 -0.93
N ARG A 89 4.57 -27.58 0.19
CA ARG A 89 5.31 -27.91 1.42
C ARG A 89 4.93 -29.28 1.96
N SER A 90 3.64 -29.67 1.88
CA SER A 90 3.18 -30.95 2.37
C SER A 90 3.79 -32.15 1.61
N LEU A 91 4.22 -31.92 0.37
CA LEU A 91 4.85 -32.95 -0.46
C LEU A 91 6.33 -33.18 -0.08
N GLY A 92 6.94 -32.25 0.65
CA GLY A 92 8.37 -32.35 0.99
C GLY A 92 9.24 -32.47 -0.25
N PRO A 93 10.20 -33.43 -0.25
CA PRO A 93 11.10 -33.61 -1.40
C PRO A 93 10.39 -34.00 -2.71
N LEU A 94 9.14 -34.44 -2.66
CA LEU A 94 8.36 -34.78 -3.86
C LEU A 94 7.85 -33.55 -4.61
N SER A 95 7.86 -32.37 -3.98
CA SER A 95 7.44 -31.14 -4.65
C SER A 95 8.47 -30.74 -5.71
N PRO A 96 8.02 -30.34 -6.90
CA PRO A 96 8.94 -29.76 -7.91
C PRO A 96 9.65 -28.50 -7.42
N TRP A 97 9.15 -27.82 -6.37
CA TRP A 97 9.73 -26.60 -5.79
C TRP A 97 10.54 -26.86 -4.52
N PHE A 98 10.83 -28.12 -4.20
CA PHE A 98 11.51 -28.45 -2.94
C PHE A 98 12.85 -27.70 -2.79
N GLY A 99 13.65 -27.62 -3.86
CA GLY A 99 14.93 -26.92 -3.81
C GLY A 99 14.83 -25.45 -3.48
N TYR A 100 13.72 -24.82 -3.88
CA TYR A 100 13.42 -23.42 -3.53
C TYR A 100 12.81 -23.32 -2.13
N LEU A 101 11.78 -24.10 -1.84
CA LEU A 101 11.03 -24.00 -0.57
C LEU A 101 11.90 -24.32 0.64
N GLN A 102 12.89 -25.21 0.51
CA GLN A 102 13.79 -25.55 1.61
C GLN A 102 14.78 -24.41 1.93
N LEU A 103 15.02 -23.49 0.99
CA LEU A 103 15.89 -22.34 1.21
C LEU A 103 15.18 -21.20 1.94
N ILE A 104 13.96 -20.87 1.54
CA ILE A 104 13.22 -19.74 2.15
C ILE A 104 12.78 -20.11 3.57
N PRO A 105 12.61 -19.11 4.45
CA PRO A 105 12.17 -19.40 5.82
C PRO A 105 10.75 -19.98 5.85
N TYR A 106 10.41 -20.65 6.94
CA TYR A 106 9.06 -21.17 7.14
C TYR A 106 8.02 -20.05 7.19
N SER A 107 8.38 -18.94 7.84
CA SER A 107 7.54 -17.76 7.95
C SER A 107 8.43 -16.52 7.98
N GLU A 108 7.86 -15.36 7.65
CA GLU A 108 8.53 -14.07 7.75
C GLU A 108 8.09 -13.36 9.04
N PRO A 109 9.01 -12.67 9.73
CA PRO A 109 8.70 -12.05 11.04
C PRO A 109 7.98 -10.70 10.89
N ILE A 110 6.81 -10.71 10.25
CA ILE A 110 5.99 -9.52 10.08
C ILE A 110 5.04 -9.37 11.28
N PRO A 111 4.48 -8.17 11.52
CA PRO A 111 3.61 -7.93 12.68
C PRO A 111 2.38 -8.84 12.74
N LEU A 112 1.90 -9.36 11.63
CA LEU A 112 0.80 -10.33 11.61
C LEU A 112 1.09 -11.54 12.53
N LEU A 113 2.36 -11.92 12.67
CA LEU A 113 2.80 -13.05 13.49
C LEU A 113 3.07 -12.67 14.96
N TRP A 114 3.04 -11.40 15.30
CA TRP A 114 3.27 -10.95 16.69
C TRP A 114 2.07 -11.29 17.55
N SER A 115 2.28 -11.43 18.86
CA SER A 115 1.17 -11.60 19.81
C SER A 115 0.33 -10.31 19.90
N LEU A 116 -0.93 -10.43 20.30
CA LEU A 116 -1.79 -9.25 20.52
C LEU A 116 -1.18 -8.30 21.54
N SER A 117 -0.55 -8.84 22.58
CA SER A 117 0.14 -8.05 23.60
C SER A 117 1.28 -7.23 22.99
N GLN A 118 2.08 -7.83 22.11
CA GLN A 118 3.17 -7.14 21.42
C GLN A 118 2.63 -6.06 20.47
N ILE A 119 1.58 -6.36 19.73
CA ILE A 119 0.94 -5.40 18.83
C ILE A 119 0.44 -4.18 19.62
N ASP A 120 -0.28 -4.42 20.71
CA ASP A 120 -0.84 -3.34 21.53
C ASP A 120 0.24 -2.50 22.22
N SER A 121 1.33 -3.13 22.68
CA SER A 121 2.39 -2.40 23.40
C SER A 121 3.36 -1.70 22.45
N LEU A 122 3.67 -2.28 21.30
CA LEU A 122 4.71 -1.77 20.40
C LEU A 122 4.16 -0.86 19.30
N LEU A 123 2.95 -1.14 18.81
CA LEU A 123 2.39 -0.42 17.65
C LEU A 123 1.30 0.59 18.02
N ALA A 124 1.03 0.79 19.31
CA ALA A 124 -0.02 1.73 19.75
C ALA A 124 0.18 3.11 19.12
N GLY A 125 -0.88 3.64 18.53
CA GLY A 125 -0.89 4.96 17.90
C GLY A 125 -0.35 5.01 16.49
N THR A 126 0.38 3.98 16.05
CA THR A 126 0.94 3.95 14.70
C THR A 126 -0.13 3.61 13.66
N GLU A 127 0.22 3.85 12.39
CA GLU A 127 -0.63 3.51 11.24
C GLU A 127 -0.94 2.01 11.17
N LEU A 128 -0.12 1.17 11.81
CA LEU A 128 -0.27 -0.29 11.75
C LEU A 128 -1.14 -0.89 12.84
N HIS A 129 -1.40 -0.18 13.93
CA HIS A 129 -2.01 -0.78 15.12
C HIS A 129 -3.35 -1.47 14.78
N LYS A 130 -4.27 -0.70 14.20
CA LYS A 130 -5.60 -1.21 13.85
C LYS A 130 -5.52 -2.23 12.70
N ILE A 131 -4.73 -1.93 11.67
CA ILE A 131 -4.62 -2.76 10.45
C ILE A 131 -4.16 -4.18 10.82
N VAL A 132 -3.12 -4.30 11.64
CA VAL A 132 -2.57 -5.62 12.03
C VAL A 132 -3.57 -6.38 12.90
N LYS A 133 -4.24 -5.70 13.82
CA LYS A 133 -5.25 -6.35 14.68
C LYS A 133 -6.43 -6.86 13.84
N ASP A 134 -6.89 -6.07 12.88
CA ASP A 134 -7.99 -6.47 11.99
C ASP A 134 -7.59 -7.67 11.12
N ASP A 135 -6.39 -7.64 10.55
CA ASP A 135 -5.84 -8.75 9.75
C ASP A 135 -5.79 -10.04 10.58
N LYS A 136 -5.29 -9.93 11.80
CA LYS A 136 -5.11 -11.05 12.70
C LYS A 136 -6.45 -11.67 13.10
N ALA A 137 -7.48 -10.84 13.29
CA ALA A 137 -8.82 -11.29 13.66
C ALA A 137 -9.47 -12.15 12.56
N LEU A 138 -9.12 -11.91 11.28
CA LEU A 138 -9.70 -12.64 10.15
C LEU A 138 -9.03 -13.98 9.85
N ILE A 139 -7.85 -14.24 10.42
CA ILE A 139 -7.05 -15.44 10.08
C ILE A 139 -7.82 -16.74 10.35
N TYR A 140 -8.39 -16.87 11.54
CA TYR A 140 -9.09 -18.09 11.92
C TYR A 140 -10.36 -18.28 11.09
N GLU A 141 -11.12 -17.22 10.85
CA GLU A 141 -12.35 -17.28 10.04
C GLU A 141 -12.05 -17.69 8.59
N ASP A 142 -11.05 -17.09 7.99
CA ASP A 142 -10.63 -17.40 6.62
C ASP A 142 -10.19 -18.87 6.53
N TRP A 143 -9.40 -19.32 7.49
CA TRP A 143 -8.97 -20.72 7.54
C TRP A 143 -10.16 -21.65 7.66
N LYS A 144 -11.07 -21.37 8.59
CA LYS A 144 -12.23 -22.24 8.87
C LYS A 144 -13.19 -22.30 7.68
N GLU A 145 -13.44 -21.18 7.03
CA GLU A 145 -14.39 -21.10 5.91
C GLU A 145 -13.81 -21.64 4.60
N CYS A 146 -12.51 -21.48 4.37
CA CYS A 146 -11.92 -21.69 3.04
C CYS A 146 -10.91 -22.83 2.99
N ILE A 147 -10.17 -23.10 4.06
CA ILE A 147 -9.10 -24.12 4.06
C ILE A 147 -9.56 -25.41 4.72
N GLU A 148 -10.19 -25.34 5.90
CA GLU A 148 -10.68 -26.54 6.59
C GLU A 148 -11.58 -27.42 5.70
N PRO A 149 -12.50 -26.87 4.88
CA PRO A 149 -13.33 -27.71 4.00
C PRO A 149 -12.52 -28.49 2.95
N LEU A 150 -11.32 -28.02 2.58
CA LEU A 150 -10.46 -28.74 1.62
C LEU A 150 -9.98 -30.07 2.16
N LEU A 151 -9.91 -30.22 3.48
CA LEU A 151 -9.44 -31.45 4.13
C LEU A 151 -10.40 -32.63 3.91
N THR A 152 -11.66 -32.35 3.57
CA THR A 152 -12.66 -33.36 3.23
C THR A 152 -12.81 -33.55 1.72
N SER A 153 -12.02 -32.84 0.92
CA SER A 153 -12.05 -32.93 -0.54
C SER A 153 -11.61 -34.32 -1.03
N VAL A 154 -12.32 -34.84 -2.02
CA VAL A 154 -12.04 -36.15 -2.61
C VAL A 154 -10.96 -36.10 -3.68
N SER A 155 -10.73 -34.92 -4.29
CA SER A 155 -9.82 -34.77 -5.43
C SER A 155 -8.34 -34.92 -5.04
N LEU A 156 -7.97 -34.50 -3.81
CA LEU A 156 -6.61 -34.66 -3.27
C LEU A 156 -6.71 -35.11 -1.81
N GLN A 157 -5.87 -36.07 -1.42
CA GLN A 157 -5.76 -36.50 -0.03
C GLN A 157 -4.78 -35.61 0.69
N LEU A 158 -5.30 -34.57 1.35
CA LEU A 158 -4.49 -33.62 2.10
C LEU A 158 -4.22 -34.13 3.51
N LYS A 159 -3.00 -33.97 3.98
CA LYS A 159 -2.62 -34.28 5.36
C LYS A 159 -2.97 -33.09 6.25
N ALA A 160 -3.91 -33.26 7.15
CA ALA A 160 -4.44 -32.20 8.02
C ALA A 160 -3.34 -31.44 8.78
N GLU A 161 -2.27 -32.14 9.14
CA GLU A 161 -1.13 -31.55 9.89
C GLU A 161 -0.39 -30.45 9.13
N HIS A 162 -0.51 -30.40 7.78
CA HIS A 162 0.12 -29.39 6.93
C HIS A 162 -0.83 -28.24 6.55
N PHE A 163 -2.09 -28.30 6.99
CA PHE A 163 -3.12 -27.33 6.58
C PHE A 163 -3.82 -26.69 7.78
N GLY A 164 -3.14 -26.56 8.90
CA GLY A 164 -3.67 -25.89 10.08
C GLY A 164 -3.61 -24.36 9.99
N VAL A 165 -4.17 -23.69 11.01
CA VAL A 165 -4.16 -22.23 11.13
C VAL A 165 -2.74 -21.69 11.14
N LYS A 166 -1.85 -22.35 11.87
CA LYS A 166 -0.42 -21.96 11.97
C LYS A 166 0.27 -22.01 10.61
N GLU A 167 0.01 -23.05 9.83
CA GLU A 167 0.58 -23.24 8.50
C GLU A 167 0.04 -22.19 7.52
N TYR A 168 -1.24 -21.87 7.62
CA TYR A 168 -1.85 -20.81 6.83
C TYR A 168 -1.23 -19.43 7.15
N LEU A 169 -1.09 -19.13 8.43
CA LEU A 169 -0.49 -17.88 8.89
C LEU A 169 0.96 -17.74 8.37
N ALA A 170 1.74 -18.83 8.46
CA ALA A 170 3.11 -18.86 7.94
C ALA A 170 3.15 -18.60 6.43
N ALA A 171 2.29 -19.28 5.67
CA ALA A 171 2.21 -19.09 4.21
C ALA A 171 1.82 -17.66 3.86
N LYS A 172 0.85 -17.09 4.57
CA LYS A 172 0.40 -15.72 4.35
C LYS A 172 1.54 -14.71 4.57
N SER A 173 2.38 -14.95 5.60
CA SER A 173 3.53 -14.07 5.87
C SER A 173 4.57 -14.12 4.74
N LEU A 174 4.79 -15.28 4.15
CA LEU A 174 5.71 -15.44 3.01
C LEU A 174 5.18 -14.69 1.78
N ILE A 175 3.89 -14.79 1.52
CA ILE A 175 3.25 -14.11 0.38
C ILE A 175 3.39 -12.59 0.54
N ALA A 176 3.11 -12.07 1.73
CA ALA A 176 3.23 -10.64 2.01
C ALA A 176 4.62 -10.11 1.70
N SER A 177 5.67 -10.88 2.07
CA SER A 177 7.07 -10.45 1.97
C SER A 177 7.73 -10.78 0.63
N ARG A 178 7.30 -11.85 -0.06
CA ARG A 178 8.08 -12.44 -1.16
C ARG A 178 7.35 -12.60 -2.48
N SER A 179 6.01 -12.42 -2.53
CA SER A 179 5.28 -12.65 -3.77
C SER A 179 5.44 -11.49 -4.74
N PHE A 180 5.24 -11.80 -6.02
CA PHE A 180 5.27 -10.84 -7.13
C PHE A 180 4.03 -11.03 -7.97
N GLU A 181 3.54 -9.95 -8.55
CA GLU A 181 2.54 -10.03 -9.62
C GLU A 181 3.27 -10.39 -10.91
N ILE A 182 2.90 -11.52 -11.51
CA ILE A 182 3.61 -12.08 -12.67
C ILE A 182 2.96 -11.59 -13.97
N ASP A 183 1.70 -11.95 -14.18
CA ASP A 183 0.90 -11.52 -15.32
C ASP A 183 -0.58 -11.81 -15.04
N ASP A 184 -1.46 -11.45 -15.96
CA ASP A 184 -2.91 -11.65 -15.79
C ASP A 184 -3.29 -13.13 -15.71
N TYR A 185 -2.55 -14.01 -16.40
CA TYR A 185 -2.83 -15.44 -16.41
C TYR A 185 -2.38 -16.11 -15.10
N HIS A 186 -1.13 -15.90 -14.69
CA HIS A 186 -0.54 -16.53 -13.50
C HIS A 186 -0.97 -15.87 -12.20
N GLY A 187 -1.33 -14.58 -12.26
CA GLY A 187 -1.61 -13.82 -11.06
C GLY A 187 -0.35 -13.59 -10.22
N CYS A 188 -0.52 -13.63 -8.91
CA CYS A 188 0.59 -13.52 -7.98
C CYS A 188 1.24 -14.88 -7.76
N GLY A 189 2.55 -14.85 -7.51
CA GLY A 189 3.31 -16.07 -7.24
C GLY A 189 4.62 -15.82 -6.55
N MET A 190 5.25 -16.91 -6.17
CA MET A 190 6.60 -16.90 -5.61
C MET A 190 7.57 -17.05 -6.79
N VAL A 191 8.51 -16.11 -6.91
CA VAL A 191 9.45 -16.09 -8.03
C VAL A 191 10.84 -16.41 -7.47
N PRO A 192 11.31 -17.66 -7.64
CA PRO A 192 12.62 -18.06 -7.11
C PRO A 192 13.74 -17.18 -7.69
N LEU A 193 14.74 -16.91 -6.89
CA LEU A 193 15.86 -16.01 -7.16
C LEU A 193 15.47 -14.54 -7.04
N ALA A 194 14.38 -14.10 -7.67
CA ALA A 194 13.95 -12.69 -7.62
C ALA A 194 13.67 -12.24 -6.18
N ASP A 195 13.11 -13.11 -5.36
CA ASP A 195 12.77 -12.81 -3.96
C ASP A 195 14.00 -12.78 -3.03
N LEU A 196 15.18 -13.06 -3.54
CA LEU A 196 16.43 -13.00 -2.76
C LEU A 196 17.11 -11.63 -2.82
N PHE A 197 16.71 -10.76 -3.74
CA PHE A 197 17.22 -9.38 -3.82
C PHE A 197 16.56 -8.55 -2.71
N ASN A 198 17.38 -7.96 -1.84
CA ASN A 198 16.89 -7.17 -0.72
C ASN A 198 16.46 -5.78 -1.20
N HIS A 199 15.65 -5.10 -0.40
CA HIS A 199 15.17 -3.75 -0.65
C HIS A 199 16.05 -2.71 0.00
N LYS A 200 16.25 -1.59 -0.71
CA LYS A 200 16.79 -0.36 -0.14
C LYS A 200 16.06 0.81 -0.79
N THR A 201 15.48 1.67 0.02
CA THR A 201 14.73 2.84 -0.47
C THR A 201 15.65 3.77 -1.25
N GLY A 202 15.21 4.16 -2.45
CA GLY A 202 15.96 5.06 -3.33
C GLY A 202 17.14 4.41 -4.04
N ALA A 203 17.30 3.08 -3.92
CA ALA A 203 18.43 2.36 -4.50
C ALA A 203 17.98 1.17 -5.32
N GLU A 204 17.08 1.41 -6.28
CA GLU A 204 16.71 0.37 -7.24
C GLU A 204 17.87 0.16 -8.20
N ASP A 205 18.58 -0.97 -8.02
CA ASP A 205 19.69 -1.36 -8.87
C ASP A 205 19.23 -2.26 -10.01
N VAL A 206 18.21 -3.08 -9.77
CA VAL A 206 17.70 -4.08 -10.70
C VAL A 206 16.19 -3.91 -10.84
N HIS A 207 15.69 -4.14 -12.06
CA HIS A 207 14.28 -4.04 -12.38
C HIS A 207 13.74 -5.39 -12.87
N PHE A 208 12.57 -5.76 -12.39
CA PHE A 208 11.87 -7.00 -12.69
C PHE A 208 10.81 -6.72 -13.75
N THR A 209 10.84 -7.46 -14.86
CA THR A 209 9.91 -7.22 -15.97
C THR A 209 9.56 -8.53 -16.70
N SER A 210 8.39 -8.59 -17.27
CA SER A 210 7.96 -9.71 -18.10
C SER A 210 8.40 -9.56 -19.57
N SER A 211 8.92 -8.40 -19.99
CA SER A 211 9.53 -8.24 -21.31
C SER A 211 10.46 -7.02 -21.37
N TYR A 212 11.54 -7.13 -22.13
CA TYR A 212 12.51 -6.06 -22.34
C TYR A 212 11.86 -4.82 -22.99
N ALA A 213 10.81 -5.00 -23.76
CA ALA A 213 10.10 -3.93 -24.45
C ALA A 213 9.40 -2.95 -23.48
N GLU A 214 9.03 -3.43 -22.30
CA GLU A 214 8.38 -2.58 -21.30
C GLU A 214 9.34 -1.54 -20.71
N LEU A 215 10.62 -1.86 -20.61
CA LEU A 215 11.64 -0.95 -20.08
C LEU A 215 11.91 0.23 -21.02
N ASN A 216 11.93 -0.02 -22.32
CA ASN A 216 12.18 1.04 -23.31
C ASN A 216 11.03 2.05 -23.35
N ASN A 217 9.78 1.58 -23.13
CA ASN A 217 8.61 2.45 -23.08
C ASN A 217 8.57 3.32 -21.81
N ALA A 218 9.17 2.84 -20.73
CA ALA A 218 9.25 3.59 -19.47
C ALA A 218 10.30 4.71 -19.54
N ALA A 219 11.40 4.47 -20.27
CA ALA A 219 12.49 5.45 -20.40
C ALA A 219 12.12 6.68 -21.26
N ASP A 220 11.22 6.50 -22.22
CA ASP A 220 10.80 7.59 -23.12
C ASP A 220 9.69 8.47 -22.53
N ASN A 221 9.15 8.12 -21.37
CA ASN A 221 7.99 8.80 -20.80
C ASN A 221 8.30 9.66 -19.56
N GLU A 222 9.56 10.05 -19.37
CA GLU A 222 9.96 10.86 -18.21
C GLU A 222 9.54 12.34 -18.28
N ASN A 223 8.70 12.73 -19.25
CA ASN A 223 8.40 14.14 -19.47
C ASN A 223 6.94 14.56 -19.19
N TYR A 224 6.15 13.70 -18.54
CA TYR A 224 4.82 14.13 -18.08
C TYR A 224 4.48 13.42 -16.78
N GLY A 225 4.49 14.18 -15.71
CA GLY A 225 4.18 13.68 -14.38
C GLY A 225 2.78 13.12 -14.29
N ASN A 226 2.69 11.82 -14.17
CA ASN A 226 1.56 11.16 -13.57
C ASN A 226 2.02 9.80 -13.07
N ASP A 227 2.01 9.71 -11.78
CA ASP A 227 2.55 8.64 -10.98
C ASP A 227 1.80 7.33 -11.20
N LYS A 228 2.30 6.50 -12.11
CA LYS A 228 1.92 5.09 -12.16
C LYS A 228 3.19 4.26 -12.34
N THR A 229 3.98 4.22 -11.28
CA THR A 229 5.07 3.27 -11.23
C THR A 229 4.50 1.90 -10.92
N HIS A 230 4.43 1.06 -11.94
CA HIS A 230 4.25 -0.37 -11.75
C HIS A 230 5.56 -0.94 -11.21
N SER A 231 5.82 -0.73 -9.94
CA SER A 231 6.85 -1.51 -9.27
C SER A 231 6.21 -2.82 -8.82
N GLY A 232 6.84 -3.91 -9.20
CA GLY A 232 6.36 -5.23 -8.83
C GLY A 232 6.20 -5.36 -7.33
N GLY A 233 5.00 -5.55 -6.87
CA GLY A 233 4.77 -5.74 -5.46
C GLY A 233 3.37 -5.55 -4.93
N GLU A 234 2.40 -5.19 -5.75
CA GLU A 234 1.03 -5.11 -5.22
C GLU A 234 0.22 -6.35 -5.59
N CYS A 235 0.47 -7.43 -4.85
CA CYS A 235 -0.36 -8.62 -4.92
C CYS A 235 -1.56 -8.54 -3.97
N LEU A 236 -1.62 -7.48 -3.17
CA LEU A 236 -2.73 -7.23 -2.27
C LEU A 236 -3.75 -6.37 -3.01
N GLN A 237 -4.89 -6.94 -3.30
CA GLN A 237 -6.00 -6.16 -3.84
C GLN A 237 -6.36 -5.05 -2.83
N ARG A 238 -6.68 -3.90 -3.39
CA ARG A 238 -7.05 -2.68 -2.65
C ARG A 238 -8.18 -2.89 -1.63
N SER A 239 -8.88 -4.03 -1.72
CA SER A 239 -9.98 -4.38 -0.83
C SER A 239 -9.56 -4.74 0.60
N ASP A 240 -8.30 -5.14 0.81
CA ASP A 240 -7.85 -5.56 2.14
C ASP A 240 -7.57 -4.38 3.08
N LEU A 241 -7.43 -3.17 2.52
CA LEU A 241 -7.23 -1.95 3.30
C LEU A 241 -8.55 -1.20 3.57
N GLU A 242 -9.65 -1.62 2.92
CA GLU A 242 -10.91 -0.86 2.94
C GLU A 242 -12.03 -1.48 3.79
N SER A 243 -11.86 -2.69 4.33
CA SER A 243 -12.96 -3.36 5.04
C SER A 243 -12.86 -3.21 6.56
N SER A 244 -13.14 -2.03 7.05
CA SER A 244 -13.51 -1.88 8.45
C SER A 244 -14.45 -0.70 8.64
N HIS A 245 -15.72 -0.91 8.24
CA HIS A 245 -16.80 -0.04 8.70
C HIS A 245 -17.90 -0.88 9.30
N SER A 246 -18.09 -0.68 10.58
CA SER A 246 -19.21 -1.18 11.33
C SER A 246 -20.50 -0.58 10.81
N GLU A 247 -21.39 -1.44 10.38
CA GLU A 247 -22.75 -1.09 10.02
C GLU A 247 -23.52 -0.65 11.27
N LEU A 248 -24.10 0.51 11.21
CA LEU A 248 -25.17 0.88 12.12
C LEU A 248 -26.48 0.80 11.35
N ASP A 249 -27.29 -0.16 11.78
CA ASP A 249 -28.62 -0.42 11.25
C ASP A 249 -29.54 0.79 11.35
N ASP A 250 -30.25 1.03 10.29
CA ASP A 250 -31.54 1.75 10.37
C ASP A 250 -32.54 1.08 9.42
N ASP A 251 -33.52 0.45 10.03
CA ASP A 251 -34.63 -0.22 9.39
C ASP A 251 -35.58 0.74 8.65
N ALA A 252 -35.97 0.39 7.47
CA ALA A 252 -37.32 0.71 6.99
C ALA A 252 -37.72 -0.13 5.76
N HIS A 253 -38.78 -0.81 5.94
CA HIS A 253 -39.51 -1.67 5.00
C HIS A 253 -39.96 -0.97 3.70
N SER A 254 -39.99 -1.62 2.58
CA SER A 254 -41.24 -2.12 2.00
C SER A 254 -41.14 -2.63 0.55
N ASP A 255 -41.99 -3.54 0.29
CA ASP A 255 -42.35 -4.44 -0.80
C ASP A 255 -42.48 -3.91 -2.25
N LYS A 256 -42.21 -4.79 -3.14
CA LYS A 256 -43.05 -5.45 -4.17
C LYS A 256 -42.72 -5.25 -5.67
N HIS A 257 -42.48 -6.40 -6.28
CA HIS A 257 -42.96 -6.97 -7.56
C HIS A 257 -42.79 -6.28 -8.93
N GLY A 258 -42.34 -7.12 -9.86
CA GLY A 258 -42.81 -7.07 -11.23
C GLY A 258 -41.90 -7.61 -12.33
N ASN A 259 -42.24 -8.77 -12.85
CA ASN A 259 -41.68 -9.47 -14.03
C ASN A 259 -41.76 -8.58 -15.29
N ASP A 260 -40.93 -8.74 -16.30
CA ASP A 260 -41.14 -9.65 -17.43
C ASP A 260 -40.15 -9.44 -18.59
N ASP A 261 -39.90 -10.53 -19.21
CA ASP A 261 -39.25 -10.96 -20.43
C ASP A 261 -39.09 -9.98 -21.61
N ASN A 262 -37.96 -10.08 -22.38
CA ASN A 262 -37.94 -10.58 -23.76
C ASN A 262 -36.61 -10.35 -24.50
N GLU A 263 -36.11 -11.44 -25.05
CA GLU A 263 -35.08 -11.54 -26.09
C GLU A 263 -35.80 -11.58 -27.47
N PRO A 264 -35.11 -11.75 -28.57
CA PRO A 264 -34.03 -11.01 -29.23
C PRO A 264 -34.36 -10.68 -30.71
N THR A 265 -33.47 -10.05 -31.46
CA THR A 265 -33.35 -10.31 -32.90
C THR A 265 -32.01 -9.85 -33.49
N LYS A 266 -31.46 -10.76 -34.27
CA LYS A 266 -30.33 -10.62 -35.22
C LYS A 266 -30.71 -9.77 -36.43
N VAL A 267 -29.74 -9.12 -37.06
CA VAL A 267 -29.56 -9.15 -38.52
C VAL A 267 -28.17 -8.65 -38.96
N ASN A 268 -27.70 -9.27 -40.01
CA ASN A 268 -26.41 -9.29 -40.68
C ASN A 268 -26.03 -8.05 -41.51
N SER A 269 -24.72 -7.89 -41.61
CA SER A 269 -23.90 -7.81 -42.85
C SER A 269 -23.74 -6.47 -43.58
N ARG A 270 -22.54 -6.04 -43.83
CA ARG A 270 -21.80 -6.05 -45.09
C ARG A 270 -20.62 -5.06 -45.12
N ASP A 271 -19.55 -5.61 -45.72
CA ASP A 271 -18.29 -5.09 -46.21
C ASP A 271 -18.23 -3.63 -46.68
N GLU A 272 -17.09 -2.99 -46.38
CA GLU A 272 -16.29 -2.33 -47.41
C GLU A 272 -14.87 -1.98 -46.89
N SER A 273 -13.93 -2.33 -47.74
CA SER A 273 -12.49 -2.22 -47.60
C SER A 273 -11.96 -0.79 -47.74
N ILE A 274 -11.00 -0.41 -46.88
CA ILE A 274 -10.07 0.67 -47.22
C ILE A 274 -8.66 0.33 -46.67
N SER A 275 -7.72 0.32 -47.61
CA SER A 275 -6.31 0.09 -47.42
C SER A 275 -5.66 1.22 -46.59
N GLY A 276 -4.87 0.85 -45.59
CA GLY A 276 -4.05 1.84 -44.86
C GLY A 276 -2.84 1.16 -44.24
N SER A 277 -1.73 1.68 -44.61
CA SER A 277 -0.34 1.42 -44.28
C SER A 277 -0.06 0.56 -43.04
N TYR A 278 0.66 -0.49 -43.27
CA TYR A 278 1.22 -1.37 -42.24
C TYR A 278 2.39 -0.67 -41.53
N SER A 279 2.19 -0.26 -40.32
CA SER A 279 3.32 -0.07 -39.43
C SER A 279 3.73 -1.45 -38.93
N GLU A 280 4.95 -1.81 -39.13
CA GLU A 280 5.52 -3.04 -38.60
C GLU A 280 5.52 -3.00 -37.08
N PHE A 281 4.48 -3.59 -36.48
CA PHE A 281 4.56 -3.99 -35.08
C PHE A 281 5.51 -5.17 -35.05
N SER A 282 6.70 -4.98 -34.50
CA SER A 282 7.55 -6.11 -34.17
C SER A 282 6.78 -6.94 -33.14
N SER A 283 6.28 -8.07 -33.58
CA SER A 283 5.64 -9.03 -32.70
C SER A 283 6.70 -9.46 -31.67
N ALA A 284 6.44 -9.20 -30.38
CA ALA A 284 7.22 -9.80 -29.31
C ALA A 284 7.23 -11.31 -29.56
N SER A 285 8.40 -11.93 -29.57
CA SER A 285 8.52 -13.36 -29.78
C SER A 285 7.72 -14.08 -28.68
N GLU A 286 7.12 -15.21 -28.99
CA GLU A 286 6.38 -16.02 -28.01
C GLU A 286 7.23 -16.33 -26.78
N ASP A 287 8.54 -16.38 -26.94
CA ASP A 287 9.51 -16.61 -25.86
C ASP A 287 9.53 -15.45 -24.85
N ASP A 288 9.29 -14.21 -25.29
CA ASP A 288 9.27 -13.03 -24.40
C ASP A 288 8.07 -13.06 -23.44
N LEU A 289 7.01 -13.80 -23.76
CA LEU A 289 5.82 -13.92 -22.91
C LEU A 289 5.94 -15.04 -21.88
N THR A 290 6.97 -15.89 -21.95
CA THR A 290 7.12 -17.08 -21.11
C THR A 290 8.17 -16.94 -20.03
N VAL A 291 8.95 -15.85 -20.03
CA VAL A 291 10.02 -15.64 -19.06
C VAL A 291 9.88 -14.29 -18.37
N LEU A 292 10.40 -14.24 -17.14
CA LEU A 292 10.60 -13.00 -16.39
C LEU A 292 12.09 -12.68 -16.46
N GLU A 293 12.39 -11.39 -16.58
CA GLU A 293 13.77 -10.92 -16.67
C GLU A 293 14.06 -9.92 -15.58
N MET A 294 15.31 -9.94 -15.08
CA MET A 294 15.84 -8.92 -14.18
C MET A 294 16.98 -8.21 -14.88
N ILE A 295 16.86 -6.90 -14.98
CA ILE A 295 17.76 -6.05 -15.77
C ILE A 295 18.30 -4.93 -14.87
N MET A 296 19.60 -4.66 -14.97
CA MET A 296 20.22 -3.58 -14.20
C MET A 296 19.72 -2.24 -14.71
N VAL A 297 19.24 -1.41 -13.81
CA VAL A 297 18.79 -0.02 -14.11
C VAL A 297 19.72 1.01 -13.51
N LYS A 298 20.74 0.57 -12.77
CA LYS A 298 21.77 1.42 -12.16
C LYS A 298 23.10 0.67 -12.16
N LYS A 299 24.19 1.41 -12.26
CA LYS A 299 25.54 0.82 -12.16
C LYS A 299 25.80 0.36 -10.72
N VAL A 300 26.34 -0.85 -10.57
CA VAL A 300 26.74 -1.41 -9.27
C VAL A 300 28.19 -1.87 -9.37
N GLU A 301 29.01 -1.44 -8.41
CA GLU A 301 30.43 -1.78 -8.37
C GLU A 301 30.65 -3.22 -7.83
N ALA A 302 31.73 -3.84 -8.27
CA ALA A 302 32.17 -5.16 -7.82
C ALA A 302 32.20 -5.21 -6.29
N GLY A 303 31.65 -6.28 -5.71
CA GLY A 303 31.62 -6.51 -4.26
C GLY A 303 30.40 -5.92 -3.56
N ALA A 304 29.66 -5.02 -4.21
CA ALA A 304 28.50 -4.38 -3.59
C ALA A 304 27.26 -5.28 -3.68
N GLU A 305 26.36 -5.11 -2.72
CA GLU A 305 25.05 -5.78 -2.77
C GLU A 305 24.20 -5.15 -3.88
N VAL A 306 23.45 -6.00 -4.59
CA VAL A 306 22.51 -5.57 -5.63
C VAL A 306 21.12 -5.53 -5.00
N PHE A 307 20.50 -4.34 -5.01
CA PHE A 307 19.20 -4.11 -4.38
C PHE A 307 18.09 -4.03 -5.41
N ASN A 308 16.95 -4.60 -5.04
CA ASN A 308 15.68 -4.32 -5.70
C ASN A 308 14.97 -3.22 -4.91
N THR A 309 13.94 -2.60 -5.48
CA THR A 309 13.00 -1.80 -4.71
C THR A 309 11.65 -2.53 -4.70
N TYR A 310 11.01 -2.53 -3.53
CA TYR A 310 9.66 -3.06 -3.36
C TYR A 310 8.61 -1.98 -3.63
N GLY A 311 9.06 -0.80 -4.06
CA GLY A 311 8.26 0.37 -4.32
C GLY A 311 8.67 1.56 -3.45
N SER A 312 8.01 2.69 -3.66
CA SER A 312 8.21 3.91 -2.86
C SER A 312 7.35 3.81 -1.60
N LEU A 313 7.81 3.01 -0.63
CA LEU A 313 7.03 2.62 0.55
C LEU A 313 7.52 3.31 1.81
N GLY A 314 6.58 3.85 2.58
CA GLY A 314 6.85 4.35 3.92
C GLY A 314 7.03 3.21 4.92
N ASN A 315 7.45 3.56 6.14
CA ASN A 315 7.78 2.55 7.16
C ASN A 315 6.59 1.71 7.61
N ALA A 316 5.36 2.26 7.60
CA ALA A 316 4.19 1.46 7.93
C ALA A 316 4.04 0.30 6.93
N ALA A 317 4.13 0.59 5.62
CA ALA A 317 4.04 -0.43 4.58
C ALA A 317 5.22 -1.41 4.63
N LEU A 318 6.44 -0.90 4.82
CA LEU A 318 7.64 -1.75 4.91
C LEU A 318 7.54 -2.73 6.09
N LEU A 319 7.14 -2.26 7.25
CA LEU A 319 7.02 -3.10 8.44
C LEU A 319 5.86 -4.10 8.27
N HIS A 320 4.73 -3.66 7.76
CA HIS A 320 3.52 -4.49 7.58
C HIS A 320 3.80 -5.69 6.68
N ARG A 321 4.46 -5.46 5.55
CA ARG A 321 4.65 -6.48 4.51
C ARG A 321 5.99 -7.22 4.62
N TYR A 322 7.05 -6.54 5.04
CA TYR A 322 8.42 -7.09 4.95
C TYR A 322 9.11 -7.24 6.30
N GLY A 323 8.53 -6.70 7.37
CA GLY A 323 9.03 -6.90 8.72
C GLY A 323 10.20 -6.01 9.11
N PHE A 324 10.45 -4.91 8.39
CA PHE A 324 11.52 -3.96 8.72
C PHE A 324 11.08 -2.52 8.48
N ALA A 325 11.86 -1.59 8.99
CA ALA A 325 11.66 -0.15 8.79
C ALA A 325 13.02 0.51 8.65
N GLU A 326 13.07 1.65 7.94
CA GLU A 326 14.29 2.40 7.67
C GLU A 326 14.22 3.78 8.34
N PRO A 327 15.25 4.19 9.09
CA PRO A 327 15.31 5.56 9.60
C PRO A 327 15.25 6.60 8.46
N ASP A 328 14.60 7.72 8.73
CA ASP A 328 14.51 8.86 7.79
C ASP A 328 13.92 8.49 6.43
N ASN A 329 12.91 7.63 6.43
CA ASN A 329 12.22 7.21 5.20
C ASN A 329 11.36 8.36 4.68
N GLN A 330 11.73 8.92 3.54
CA GLN A 330 11.06 10.08 2.92
C GLN A 330 9.64 9.78 2.42
N TYR A 331 9.24 8.51 2.38
CA TYR A 331 7.89 8.10 1.98
C TYR A 331 6.95 7.92 3.17
N ASP A 332 7.41 8.21 4.38
CA ASP A 332 6.58 8.09 5.58
C ASP A 332 5.42 9.08 5.54
N ILE A 333 4.30 8.62 6.06
CA ILE A 333 3.07 9.41 6.19
C ILE A 333 2.50 9.24 7.59
N VAL A 334 1.68 10.22 7.99
CA VAL A 334 0.80 10.11 9.15
C VAL A 334 -0.60 10.48 8.69
N ASN A 335 -1.57 9.66 9.03
CA ASN A 335 -2.96 9.95 8.75
C ASN A 335 -3.62 10.63 9.94
N LEU A 336 -4.34 11.71 9.66
CA LEU A 336 -5.30 12.31 10.58
C LEU A 336 -6.68 11.86 10.10
N ASP A 337 -7.26 10.91 10.80
CA ASP A 337 -8.59 10.41 10.46
C ASP A 337 -9.63 11.51 10.63
N LEU A 338 -10.64 11.49 9.78
CA LEU A 338 -11.76 12.43 9.87
C LEU A 338 -12.39 12.42 11.28
N GLU A 339 -12.43 11.25 11.91
CA GLU A 339 -12.93 11.10 13.28
C GLU A 339 -12.16 11.98 14.28
N LEU A 340 -10.84 12.13 14.12
CA LEU A 340 -10.02 13.00 14.98
C LEU A 340 -10.38 14.48 14.77
N VAL A 341 -10.64 14.87 13.50
CA VAL A 341 -11.10 16.23 13.18
C VAL A 341 -12.44 16.52 13.85
N LEU A 342 -13.37 15.55 13.78
CA LEU A 342 -14.68 15.67 14.42
C LEU A 342 -14.55 15.71 15.95
N GLN A 343 -13.65 14.94 16.53
CA GLN A 343 -13.35 14.96 17.95
C GLN A 343 -12.85 16.34 18.38
N TRP A 344 -11.92 16.91 17.62
CA TRP A 344 -11.41 18.25 17.87
C TRP A 344 -12.54 19.28 17.77
N SER A 345 -13.34 19.21 16.69
CA SER A 345 -14.46 20.13 16.47
C SER A 345 -15.50 20.04 17.59
N SER A 346 -15.82 18.84 18.04
CA SER A 346 -16.81 18.61 19.11
C SER A 346 -16.31 19.07 20.48
N SER A 347 -15.00 19.20 20.69
CA SER A 347 -14.44 19.77 21.92
C SER A 347 -14.67 21.29 21.99
N ARG A 348 -14.94 21.95 20.86
CA ARG A 348 -15.09 23.41 20.77
C ARG A 348 -16.50 23.84 20.34
N PHE A 349 -17.22 23.01 19.60
CA PHE A 349 -18.51 23.32 19.00
C PHE A 349 -19.48 22.16 19.25
N SER A 350 -20.79 22.45 19.10
CA SER A 350 -21.80 21.39 19.24
C SER A 350 -21.68 20.36 18.12
N HIS A 351 -22.19 19.16 18.38
CA HIS A 351 -22.19 18.06 17.41
C HIS A 351 -22.99 18.43 16.16
N ARG A 352 -24.16 19.11 16.33
CA ARG A 352 -24.97 19.59 15.22
C ARG A 352 -24.23 20.59 14.33
N TYR A 353 -23.47 21.50 14.96
CA TYR A 353 -22.63 22.47 14.28
C TYR A 353 -21.59 21.76 13.40
N SER A 354 -20.88 20.81 13.97
CA SER A 354 -19.83 20.07 13.28
C SER A 354 -20.37 19.28 12.10
N ARG A 355 -21.52 18.62 12.26
CA ARG A 355 -22.18 17.85 11.20
C ARG A 355 -22.57 18.72 10.00
N ARG A 356 -23.14 19.88 10.25
CA ARG A 356 -23.55 20.80 9.18
C ARG A 356 -22.37 21.28 8.37
N ARG A 357 -21.25 21.58 9.05
CA ARG A 357 -20.02 22.05 8.41
C ARG A 357 -19.38 20.93 7.59
N LEU A 358 -19.33 19.72 8.12
CA LEU A 358 -18.83 18.54 7.43
C LEU A 358 -19.69 18.24 6.19
N SER A 359 -21.01 18.37 6.28
CA SER A 359 -21.92 18.16 5.17
C SER A 359 -21.61 19.12 4.00
N LEU A 360 -21.35 20.38 4.31
CA LEU A 360 -20.96 21.37 3.29
C LEU A 360 -19.64 20.96 2.61
N TRP A 361 -18.65 20.57 3.40
CA TRP A 361 -17.33 20.13 2.88
C TRP A 361 -17.49 18.95 1.91
N ARG A 362 -18.33 17.97 2.26
CA ARG A 362 -18.62 16.81 1.40
C ARG A 362 -19.32 17.22 0.11
N LYS A 363 -20.29 18.15 0.19
CA LYS A 363 -21.03 18.66 -0.98
C LYS A 363 -20.13 19.40 -1.97
N LEU A 364 -19.04 20.01 -1.49
CA LEU A 364 -18.07 20.69 -2.34
C LEU A 364 -17.15 19.73 -3.09
N ASP A 365 -17.33 18.43 -2.89
CA ASP A 365 -16.65 17.33 -3.57
C ASP A 365 -15.13 17.27 -3.30
N TYR A 366 -14.66 17.90 -2.25
CA TYR A 366 -13.27 17.76 -1.82
C TYR A 366 -13.01 16.40 -1.18
N SER A 367 -14.05 15.71 -0.76
CA SER A 367 -13.97 14.33 -0.28
C SER A 367 -13.58 13.35 -1.39
N GLY A 368 -13.78 13.71 -2.67
CA GLY A 368 -13.40 12.89 -3.83
C GLY A 368 -11.88 12.78 -4.05
N CYS A 369 -11.11 13.70 -3.48
CA CYS A 369 -9.64 13.66 -3.53
C CYS A 369 -9.04 12.73 -2.46
N VAL A 370 -9.86 12.31 -1.51
CA VAL A 370 -9.52 11.32 -0.49
C VAL A 370 -10.26 10.04 -0.88
N SER A 371 -9.62 8.91 -0.84
CA SER A 371 -10.28 7.63 -1.16
C SER A 371 -11.61 7.55 -0.40
N GLN A 372 -12.64 7.14 -1.09
CA GLN A 372 -14.04 7.26 -0.65
C GLN A 372 -14.32 6.69 0.76
N ASN A 373 -13.41 5.91 1.30
CA ASN A 373 -13.63 5.20 2.56
C ASN A 373 -12.73 5.62 3.73
N SER A 374 -11.77 6.54 3.53
CA SER A 374 -10.96 7.00 4.66
C SER A 374 -10.69 8.48 4.56
N UNK A 375 -11.04 9.19 5.37
CA UNK A 375 -10.84 10.55 5.50
C UNK A 375 -9.56 10.79 6.18
N UNK A 376 -8.72 10.66 5.67
CA UNK A 376 -7.48 10.92 6.25
C UNK A 376 -6.86 11.99 5.45
N UNK A 377 -6.44 12.74 6.15
CA UNK A 377 -5.68 13.78 5.59
C UNK A 377 -4.26 13.42 5.87
N UNK A 378 -3.58 13.19 5.03
CA UNK A 378 -2.25 12.76 5.18
C UNK A 378 -1.39 13.93 5.37
N UNK A 379 -0.69 13.76 6.10
CA UNK A 379 0.44 14.56 6.35
C UNK A 379 1.57 13.80 5.79
N SER A 380 2.26 14.21 4.81
CA SER A 380 3.44 13.59 4.19
C SER A 380 4.70 13.85 5.02
N PHE A 381 5.85 13.35 4.54
CA PHE A 381 7.14 13.43 5.27
C PHE A 381 7.49 14.86 5.72
N ASP A 382 7.14 15.85 4.93
CA ASP A 382 7.42 17.27 5.26
C ASP A 382 6.45 17.86 6.31
N GLY A 383 5.42 17.13 6.68
CA GLY A 383 4.43 17.55 7.68
C GLY A 383 3.46 18.60 7.19
N GLU A 384 3.45 18.92 5.91
CA GLU A 384 2.53 19.92 5.35
C GLU A 384 1.13 19.30 5.19
N PRO A 385 0.08 19.99 5.65
CA PRO A 385 -1.29 19.47 5.52
C PRO A 385 -1.76 19.53 4.08
N GLN A 386 -2.62 18.59 3.73
CA GLN A 386 -3.30 18.60 2.43
C GLN A 386 -4.29 19.77 2.36
N VAL A 387 -4.49 20.30 1.16
CA VAL A 387 -5.41 21.43 0.91
C VAL A 387 -6.83 21.08 1.38
N GLU A 388 -7.25 19.84 1.18
CA GLU A 388 -8.58 19.34 1.58
C GLU A 388 -8.81 19.46 3.09
N LEU A 389 -7.79 19.17 3.88
CA LEU A 389 -7.86 19.36 5.34
C LEU A 389 -7.94 20.84 5.72
N LEU A 390 -7.15 21.69 5.08
CA LEU A 390 -7.18 23.15 5.31
C LEU A 390 -8.57 23.72 5.01
N ILE A 391 -9.17 23.26 3.90
CA ILE A 391 -10.54 23.69 3.50
C ILE A 391 -11.56 23.24 4.55
N LEU A 392 -11.46 21.99 5.01
CA LEU A 392 -12.36 21.47 6.05
C LEU A 392 -12.27 22.32 7.33
N LEU A 393 -11.04 22.58 7.81
CA LEU A 393 -10.83 23.38 9.01
C LEU A 393 -11.33 24.81 8.81
N TYR A 394 -11.11 25.40 7.65
CA TYR A 394 -11.61 26.73 7.30
C TYR A 394 -13.14 26.77 7.38
N ILE A 395 -13.81 25.77 6.80
CA ILE A 395 -15.28 25.66 6.82
C ILE A 395 -15.80 25.51 8.26
N ILE A 396 -15.13 24.66 9.06
CA ILE A 396 -15.51 24.46 10.48
C ILE A 396 -15.41 25.77 11.26
N LEU A 397 -14.44 26.61 10.94
CA LEU A 397 -14.17 27.86 11.66
C LEU A 397 -14.85 29.09 11.05
N LEU A 398 -15.60 28.96 9.95
CA LEU A 398 -16.32 30.08 9.34
C LEU A 398 -17.33 30.65 10.35
N PRO A 399 -17.44 32.00 10.44
CA PRO A 399 -18.53 32.62 11.20
C PRO A 399 -19.89 32.14 10.67
N GLU A 400 -20.88 32.04 11.55
CA GLU A 400 -22.21 31.50 11.21
C GLU A 400 -22.86 32.27 10.03
N GLU A 401 -22.66 33.57 9.98
CA GLU A 401 -23.20 34.43 8.91
C GLU A 401 -22.64 34.04 7.54
N VAL A 402 -21.33 33.84 7.46
CA VAL A 402 -20.64 33.45 6.23
C VAL A 402 -21.02 32.03 5.86
N PHE A 403 -21.12 31.14 6.85
CA PHE A 403 -21.52 29.75 6.63
C PHE A 403 -22.95 29.69 6.06
N ALA A 404 -23.88 30.50 6.56
CA ALA A 404 -25.25 30.58 6.09
C ALA A 404 -25.31 30.98 4.60
N GLU A 405 -24.47 31.90 4.16
CA GLU A 405 -24.33 32.27 2.74
C GLU A 405 -23.84 31.10 1.87
N UNK A 406 -22.99 30.54 2.37
CA UNK A 406 -22.39 29.41 1.74
C UNK A 406 -23.35 28.25 1.64
N UNK A 407 -24.08 28.06 2.57
CA UNK A 407 -25.09 27.11 2.59
C UNK A 407 -26.26 27.50 1.67
N UNK A 408 -26.51 28.63 1.60
CA UNK A 408 -27.51 29.11 0.72
C UNK A 408 -27.14 28.94 -0.72
N UNK A 409 -26.03 29.04 -0.91
CA UNK A 409 -25.51 28.81 -2.22
C UNK A 409 -25.53 27.32 -2.57
N UNK A 410 -25.39 26.58 -1.69
CA UNK A 410 -25.42 25.19 -1.83
C UNK A 410 -26.82 24.66 -1.94
N UNK A 411 -27.57 25.26 -1.39
CA UNK A 411 -28.93 24.95 -1.42
C UNK A 411 -29.63 25.44 -2.66
N UNK A 412 -29.25 26.15 -3.08
CA UNK A 412 -29.74 26.63 -4.31
C UNK A 412 -29.48 25.73 -5.45
N THR A 413 -28.61 24.94 -5.39
CA THR A 413 -28.24 23.90 -6.34
C THR A 413 -28.99 22.56 -6.11
N SER A 414 -29.62 22.40 -4.99
CA SER A 414 -30.30 21.14 -4.64
C SER A 414 -31.76 21.03 -5.10
N GLY A 415 -32.20 21.91 -5.96
CA GLY A 415 -33.58 21.90 -6.44
C GLY A 415 -33.93 20.91 -7.57
N PHE A 416 -33.01 19.99 -7.89
CA PHE A 416 -33.28 18.95 -8.89
C PHE A 416 -32.75 17.59 -8.40
N GLU A 417 -33.68 16.80 -7.90
CA GLU A 417 -33.44 15.38 -7.65
C GLU A 417 -33.36 14.63 -8.98
N ASN A 418 -32.17 14.33 -9.45
CA ASN A 418 -31.99 13.25 -10.39
C ASN A 418 -30.56 12.75 -10.29
N SER A 419 -30.50 11.46 -10.09
CA SER A 419 -29.35 10.62 -9.89
C SER A 419 -28.39 10.59 -11.09
N GLU A 420 -27.50 11.54 -11.16
CA GLU A 420 -26.27 11.43 -11.96
C GLU A 420 -25.39 12.65 -11.68
N GLY A 421 -24.25 12.41 -11.13
CA GLY A 421 -23.08 13.30 -11.07
C GLY A 421 -23.35 14.79 -10.79
N PHE A 422 -23.11 15.22 -9.58
CA PHE A 422 -23.17 16.62 -9.17
C PHE A 422 -22.31 17.49 -10.09
N ASN A 423 -22.94 18.16 -11.06
CA ASN A 423 -22.29 19.22 -11.82
C ASN A 423 -22.71 20.56 -11.23
N LEU A 424 -21.87 21.09 -10.35
CA LEU A 424 -21.95 22.50 -9.96
C LEU A 424 -21.87 23.36 -11.22
N SER A 425 -22.74 24.35 -11.35
CA SER A 425 -22.66 25.27 -12.48
C SER A 425 -21.29 25.94 -12.52
N LYS A 426 -20.77 26.25 -13.69
CA LYS A 426 -19.49 26.94 -13.86
C LYS A 426 -19.39 28.22 -13.03
N LYS A 427 -20.54 28.87 -12.78
CA LYS A 427 -20.64 30.10 -12.02
C LYS A 427 -20.45 29.85 -10.51
N ASP A 428 -21.03 28.76 -10.00
CA ASP A 428 -20.90 28.36 -8.60
C ASP A 428 -19.49 27.83 -8.31
N MET A 429 -18.92 27.07 -9.26
CA MET A 429 -17.52 26.62 -9.20
C MET A 429 -16.57 27.82 -9.12
N PHE A 430 -16.80 28.84 -9.96
CA PHE A 430 -15.98 30.06 -9.97
C PHE A 430 -16.10 30.82 -8.65
N TYR A 431 -17.30 30.92 -8.09
CA TYR A 431 -17.52 31.55 -6.79
C TYR A 431 -16.76 30.79 -5.68
N PHE A 432 -16.89 29.46 -5.65
CA PHE A 432 -16.19 28.63 -4.68
C PHE A 432 -14.68 28.68 -4.87
N GLU A 433 -14.18 28.64 -6.11
CA GLU A 433 -12.75 28.81 -6.42
C GLU A 433 -12.23 30.16 -5.91
N LYS A 434 -13.03 31.21 -6.05
CA LYS A 434 -12.67 32.55 -5.59
C LYS A 434 -12.64 32.62 -4.05
N VAL A 435 -13.60 32.00 -3.37
CA VAL A 435 -13.61 31.88 -1.91
C VAL A 435 -12.43 31.02 -1.45
N LEU A 436 -12.18 29.91 -2.14
CA LEU A 436 -11.09 28.98 -1.82
C LEU A 436 -9.71 29.57 -2.14
N SER A 437 -9.57 30.36 -3.21
CA SER A 437 -8.29 31.03 -3.51
C SER A 437 -7.98 32.10 -2.47
N ARG A 438 -8.99 32.73 -1.90
CA ARG A 438 -8.85 33.62 -0.73
C ARG A 438 -8.47 32.83 0.52
N ALA A 439 -9.04 31.62 0.67
CA ALA A 439 -8.74 30.73 1.80
C ALA A 439 -7.36 30.10 1.70
N THR A 440 -6.95 29.74 0.50
CA THR A 440 -5.60 29.18 0.29
C THR A 440 -4.47 30.18 0.47
N UNK A 441 -4.79 31.32 0.29
CA UNK A 441 -3.87 32.39 0.52
C UNK A 441 -3.86 32.91 1.89
N UNK A 442 -4.76 32.62 2.36
CA UNK A 442 -5.02 32.98 3.65
C UNK A 442 -5.48 31.81 4.42
N UNK A 443 -5.21 30.99 4.12
CA UNK A 443 -5.62 29.74 4.57
C UNK A 443 -5.09 29.45 5.88
N LEU A 444 -4.10 29.88 6.03
CA LEU A 444 -3.52 29.73 7.33
C LEU A 444 -3.96 30.90 8.22
N THR A 445 -5.23 31.00 8.46
CA THR A 445 -5.75 31.90 9.49
C THR A 445 -5.24 31.45 10.86
N ASP A 446 -5.26 32.35 11.84
CA ASP A 446 -4.86 32.01 13.22
C ASP A 446 -5.70 30.83 13.76
N GLY A 447 -6.98 30.79 13.45
CA GLY A 447 -7.88 29.71 13.86
C GLY A 447 -7.48 28.35 13.26
N VAL A 448 -7.14 28.34 11.97
CA VAL A 448 -6.68 27.12 11.28
C VAL A 448 -5.35 26.64 11.86
N CYS A 449 -4.42 27.55 12.17
CA CYS A 449 -3.14 27.19 12.80
C CYS A 449 -3.35 26.57 14.18
N VAL A 450 -4.25 27.14 14.98
CA VAL A 450 -4.61 26.57 16.30
C VAL A 450 -5.24 25.18 16.12
N ALA A 451 -6.11 25.02 15.12
CA ALA A 451 -6.75 23.73 14.82
C ALA A 451 -5.72 22.67 14.42
N LEU A 452 -4.76 23.03 13.57
CA LEU A 452 -3.69 22.10 13.13
C LEU A 452 -2.85 21.65 14.32
N SER A 453 -2.48 22.57 15.20
CA SER A 453 -1.72 22.24 16.43
C SER A 453 -2.53 21.34 17.34
N GLY A 454 -3.82 21.64 17.52
CA GLY A 454 -4.74 20.81 18.32
C GLY A 454 -4.89 19.39 17.76
N LEU A 455 -5.00 19.27 16.45
CA LEU A 455 -5.09 17.96 15.77
C LEU A 455 -3.79 17.17 15.94
N ALA A 456 -2.64 17.84 15.81
CA ALA A 456 -1.34 17.20 16.05
C ALA A 456 -1.26 16.66 17.48
N ASP A 457 -1.73 17.43 18.46
CA ASP A 457 -1.74 16.99 19.86
C ASP A 457 -2.66 15.80 20.09
N ILE A 458 -3.86 15.80 19.52
CA ILE A 458 -4.81 14.68 19.62
C ILE A 458 -4.21 13.43 19.00
N ARG A 459 -3.63 13.55 17.80
CA ARG A 459 -3.01 12.43 17.10
C ARG A 459 -1.81 11.88 17.88
N GLU A 460 -0.97 12.79 18.41
CA GLU A 460 0.20 12.43 19.22
C GLU A 460 -0.19 11.65 20.49
N SER A 461 -1.33 11.99 21.08
CA SER A 461 -1.78 11.33 22.32
C SER A 461 -2.05 9.84 22.12
N LEU A 462 -2.28 9.39 20.89
CA LEU A 462 -2.53 7.98 20.59
C LEU A 462 -1.31 7.09 20.84
N TYR A 463 -0.10 7.65 20.80
CA TYR A 463 1.14 6.90 21.06
C TYR A 463 1.38 6.57 22.53
N GLY A 464 0.61 7.17 23.43
CA GLY A 464 0.77 7.00 24.87
C GLY A 464 1.23 8.28 25.55
N SER A 465 1.62 8.16 26.82
CA SER A 465 1.98 9.31 27.65
C SER A 465 3.44 9.77 27.50
N ASN A 466 4.31 8.96 26.91
CA ASN A 466 5.72 9.32 26.72
C ASN A 466 5.87 10.35 25.59
N HIS A 467 7.00 11.04 25.60
CA HIS A 467 7.34 12.03 24.59
C HIS A 467 8.20 11.43 23.49
N LEU A 468 8.29 12.11 22.35
CA LEU A 468 9.13 11.69 21.22
C LEU A 468 10.59 11.47 21.65
N GLU A 469 11.12 12.33 22.52
CA GLU A 469 12.48 12.21 23.04
C GLU A 469 12.70 10.91 23.81
N ASP A 470 11.67 10.41 24.48
CA ASP A 470 11.74 9.12 25.18
C ASP A 470 11.89 7.96 24.19
N ASP A 471 11.15 7.99 23.09
CA ASP A 471 11.28 6.99 22.03
C ASP A 471 12.68 7.03 21.40
N ILE A 472 13.19 8.23 21.12
CA ILE A 472 14.53 8.42 20.55
C ILE A 472 15.60 7.84 21.49
N LYS A 473 15.51 8.10 22.78
CA LYS A 473 16.43 7.57 23.81
C LYS A 473 16.36 6.05 23.87
N THR A 474 15.16 5.50 23.82
CA THR A 474 14.95 4.05 23.85
C THR A 474 15.55 3.39 22.60
N LEU A 475 15.40 4.01 21.46
CA LEU A 475 15.99 3.52 20.21
C LEU A 475 17.51 3.47 20.29
N UNK A 476 17.95 4.40 20.75
CA UNK A 476 19.34 4.50 20.94
C UNK A 476 19.90 3.42 21.82
N UNK A 477 19.21 2.88 22.69
CA UNK A 477 19.53 1.84 23.57
C UNK A 477 19.11 0.52 23.05
N CYS A 478 18.38 0.35 22.02
CA CYS A 478 17.81 -0.87 21.48
C CYS A 478 18.77 -1.55 20.50
N CYS A 479 18.97 -2.85 20.67
CA CYS A 479 19.81 -3.64 19.77
C CYS A 479 18.92 -4.30 18.71
N LEU A 480 19.15 -3.96 17.43
CA LEU A 480 18.37 -4.50 16.30
C LEU A 480 18.45 -6.04 16.25
N VAL A 481 19.63 -6.62 16.45
CA VAL A 481 19.83 -8.07 16.36
C VAL A 481 19.07 -8.81 17.46
N LYS A 482 19.08 -8.27 18.67
CA LYS A 482 18.45 -8.91 19.85
C LYS A 482 16.94 -8.64 19.93
N GLU A 483 16.51 -7.43 19.56
CA GLU A 483 15.13 -6.95 19.76
C GLU A 483 14.59 -6.28 18.50
N PRO A 484 14.50 -7.02 17.37
CA PRO A 484 14.07 -6.40 16.11
C PRO A 484 12.66 -5.83 16.16
N LYS A 485 11.74 -6.47 16.87
CA LYS A 485 10.34 -5.97 16.98
C LYS A 485 10.31 -4.59 17.65
N ILE A 486 11.04 -4.43 18.75
CA ILE A 486 11.12 -3.15 19.47
C ILE A 486 11.80 -2.10 18.60
N TYR A 487 12.93 -2.47 17.99
CA TYR A 487 13.71 -1.57 17.13
C TYR A 487 12.85 -1.00 15.99
N TYR A 488 12.22 -1.86 15.21
CA TYR A 488 11.45 -1.42 14.05
C TYR A 488 10.18 -0.67 14.45
N SER A 489 9.55 -1.06 15.55
CA SER A 489 8.39 -0.34 16.09
C SER A 489 8.78 1.09 16.50
N LEU A 490 9.95 1.25 17.13
CA LEU A 490 10.46 2.57 17.52
C LEU A 490 10.78 3.41 16.28
N VAL A 491 11.40 2.82 15.26
CA VAL A 491 11.69 3.53 14.01
C VAL A 491 10.39 4.07 13.41
N LEU A 492 9.34 3.25 13.37
CA LEU A 492 8.02 3.67 12.86
C LEU A 492 7.41 4.78 13.71
N ARG A 493 7.38 4.60 15.03
CA ARG A 493 6.83 5.58 15.96
C ARG A 493 7.55 6.93 15.84
N ILE A 494 8.86 6.91 15.82
CA ILE A 494 9.69 8.12 15.73
C ILE A 494 9.43 8.84 14.41
N SER A 495 9.38 8.11 13.30
CA SER A 495 9.10 8.68 11.97
C SER A 495 7.76 9.41 11.95
N GLU A 496 6.72 8.75 12.45
CA GLU A 496 5.36 9.31 12.49
C GLU A 496 5.31 10.54 13.41
N ARG A 497 5.90 10.44 14.59
CA ARG A 497 5.88 11.53 15.57
C ARG A 497 6.67 12.74 15.09
N ARG A 498 7.75 12.54 14.33
CA ARG A 498 8.51 13.64 13.69
C ARG A 498 7.67 14.38 12.65
N ILE A 499 6.82 13.67 11.91
CA ILE A 499 5.90 14.30 10.94
C ILE A 499 4.91 15.21 11.70
N LEU A 500 4.38 14.76 12.84
CA LEU A 500 3.48 15.58 13.65
C LEU A 500 4.19 16.82 14.21
N GLU A 501 5.46 16.69 14.57
CA GLU A 501 6.27 17.83 15.02
C GLU A 501 6.46 18.85 13.87
N LYS A 502 6.69 18.36 12.65
CA LYS A 502 6.78 19.23 11.45
C LYS A 502 5.44 19.93 11.17
N LEU A 503 4.32 19.25 11.41
CA LEU A 503 2.98 19.84 11.28
C LEU A 503 2.81 21.01 12.28
N ARG A 504 3.26 20.83 13.53
CA ARG A 504 3.24 21.90 14.54
C ARG A 504 4.10 23.09 14.11
N CYS A 505 5.28 22.82 13.55
CA CYS A 505 6.17 23.88 13.03
C CYS A 505 5.51 24.63 11.87
N TYR A 506 4.86 23.92 10.96
CA TYR A 506 4.11 24.52 9.85
C TYR A 506 3.02 25.46 10.38
N ALA A 507 2.25 25.01 11.36
CA ALA A 507 1.18 25.80 11.97
C ALA A 507 1.73 27.05 12.67
N SER A 508 2.84 26.91 13.41
CA SER A 508 3.49 28.02 14.12
C SER A 508 4.05 29.07 13.13
N ALA A 509 4.67 28.62 12.03
CA ALA A 509 5.20 29.52 11.00
C ALA A 509 4.07 30.30 10.32
N GLY A 510 2.92 29.66 10.07
CA GLY A 510 1.73 30.29 9.52
C GLY A 510 1.18 31.38 10.42
N ALA A 511 1.11 31.11 11.73
CA ALA A 511 0.66 32.08 12.74
C ALA A 511 1.57 33.31 12.79
N ILE A 512 2.88 33.12 12.73
CA ILE A 512 3.88 34.22 12.73
C ILE A 512 3.72 35.09 11.49
N MET A 513 3.50 34.50 10.31
CA MET A 513 3.30 35.25 9.06
C MET A 513 2.02 36.10 9.12
N GLN A 514 0.93 35.59 9.73
CA GLN A 514 -0.33 36.32 9.91
C GLN A 514 -0.14 37.55 10.81
N THR A 515 0.58 37.42 11.93
CA THR A 515 0.82 38.52 12.86
C THR A 515 1.69 39.62 12.22
N LYS A 516 2.67 39.27 11.39
CA LYS A 516 3.50 40.24 10.67
C LYS A 516 2.70 41.00 9.61
N GLY A 517 1.83 40.30 8.88
CA GLY A 517 0.91 40.89 7.90
C GLY A 517 -0.10 41.85 8.53
N GLY A 518 -0.60 41.50 9.70
CA GLY A 518 -1.54 42.32 10.47
C GLY A 518 -0.93 43.64 10.97
N LYS A 519 0.32 43.61 11.37
CA LYS A 519 1.04 44.80 11.89
C LYS A 519 1.37 45.80 10.78
N THR A 520 1.64 45.32 9.56
CA THR A 520 1.87 46.20 8.40
C THR A 520 0.59 46.89 7.91
N ARG A 521 -0.56 46.28 8.07
CA ARG A 521 -1.86 46.86 7.68
C ARG A 521 -2.34 47.96 8.65
N LYS A 522 -2.00 47.85 9.94
CA LYS A 522 -2.35 48.87 10.95
C LYS A 522 -1.49 50.13 10.87
N ARG A 523 -0.27 50.07 10.36
CA ARG A 523 0.58 51.26 10.14
C ARG A 523 0.18 52.12 8.93
N UNK A 524 -0.51 51.81 8.36
CA UNK A 524 -0.93 52.49 7.22
C UNK A 524 -2.14 53.33 7.35
N LYS A 525 -2.65 53.23 8.43
CA LYS A 525 -3.84 54.09 8.55
C LYS A 525 -3.60 55.40 9.31
N PHE A 526 -2.41 55.79 9.66
CA PHE A 526 -2.10 57.09 10.25
C PHE A 526 -1.03 57.80 9.43
N UNK A 527 -1.44 58.42 8.72
CA UNK A 527 -0.65 59.32 8.03
C UNK A 527 -1.36 60.21 7.19
#